data_d7f98ccc649455a251522b5a69640196
#
_entry.id   d7f98ccc649455a251522b5a69640196
#
_cell.length_a   1.000
_cell.length_b   1.000
_cell.length_c   1.000
_cell.angle_alpha   90.00
_cell.angle_beta   90.00
_cell.angle_gamma   90.00
#
_symmetry.space_group_name_H-M   'P 1'
#
loop_
_entity.id
_entity.type
_entity.pdbx_description
1 polymer ?
#
loop_
_entity_poly.entity_id
_entity_poly.type
_entity_poly.pdbx_seq_one_letter_code
_entity_poly.pdbx_strand_id
1 'polypeptide(L)'
;MRRQIIKEREDWKSQAEALGFNFHSMYGAAYWFEAACYQFTLRQIEDDIEDPCNELEQMCFEIVDQAIKKEEMLMKLCIPENFWDYIRNSWIQKEKNLYGRFDFSYNGKSPAKLLEYNADTPTALYESAVFQWIWLEQAIEANIIPGGCDQFNSLHERLVEAFKNFGIGSKLHLTSCKGYEEDEATVRYLEECAIQAGIETNFIYLEDIGQDDAGALVDLDDEDILTLFKLYPWEWLVKDEFSAGVRNTEIQVIEPAWKMILSNKGLLALLWDNFENHPNLLPAFFKEDPRAASLTKNYVKKPLFSREGANVEIVTCDGLKDSVGGPYGEEGHILQALEPLPVFQSNHTVVGAWMVASQASGLCLREDDTPITKDTSRFVPHVILD
;
A
#
# COMPACT_ATOMS: atom_id res chain seq x y z
N MET A 1 -3.13 17.87 -13.05
CA MET A 1 -1.83 17.42 -12.52
C MET A 1 -0.74 17.81 -13.49
N ARG A 2 0.39 18.34 -13.03
CA ARG A 2 1.59 18.66 -13.82
C ARG A 2 2.87 18.50 -13.00
N ARG A 3 3.96 18.07 -13.63
CA ARG A 3 5.28 17.99 -13.00
C ARG A 3 6.02 19.32 -13.19
N GLN A 4 6.54 19.89 -12.11
CA GLN A 4 7.30 21.13 -12.10
C GLN A 4 8.74 20.88 -11.67
N ILE A 5 9.70 21.43 -12.40
CA ILE A 5 11.10 21.48 -11.97
C ILE A 5 11.22 22.63 -10.97
N ILE A 6 11.83 22.37 -9.85
CA ILE A 6 12.07 23.33 -8.76
C ILE A 6 13.52 23.26 -8.30
N LYS A 7 13.95 24.24 -7.51
CA LYS A 7 15.25 24.21 -6.83
C LYS A 7 15.16 23.25 -5.64
N GLU A 8 16.19 22.43 -5.42
CA GLU A 8 16.30 21.62 -4.20
C GLU A 8 16.51 22.53 -2.96
N ARG A 9 16.00 22.09 -1.80
CA ARG A 9 16.32 22.73 -0.53
C ARG A 9 17.81 22.58 -0.22
N GLU A 10 18.39 23.58 0.44
CA GLU A 10 19.77 23.48 0.91
C GLU A 10 19.85 22.52 2.11
N ASP A 11 20.89 21.69 2.16
CA ASP A 11 21.17 20.74 3.26
C ASP A 11 20.05 19.73 3.57
N TRP A 12 19.10 19.51 2.64
CA TRP A 12 17.95 18.61 2.88
C TRP A 12 18.36 17.17 3.23
N LYS A 13 19.50 16.67 2.74
CA LYS A 13 19.99 15.32 3.05
C LYS A 13 20.37 15.19 4.51
N SER A 14 21.13 16.17 5.04
CA SER A 14 21.49 16.20 6.46
C SER A 14 20.27 16.34 7.36
N GLN A 15 19.23 17.05 6.89
CA GLN A 15 17.96 17.15 7.61
C GLN A 15 17.19 15.82 7.58
N ALA A 16 17.18 15.13 6.43
CA ALA A 16 16.58 13.80 6.30
C ALA A 16 17.23 12.81 7.27
N GLU A 17 18.56 12.75 7.29
CA GLU A 17 19.33 11.88 8.21
C GLU A 17 19.03 12.21 9.68
N ALA A 18 18.96 13.49 10.04
CA ALA A 18 18.62 13.94 11.40
C ALA A 18 17.20 13.53 11.83
N LEU A 19 16.30 13.32 10.88
CA LEU A 19 14.92 12.86 11.07
C LEU A 19 14.78 11.32 10.94
N GLY A 20 15.88 10.60 10.83
CA GLY A 20 15.88 9.14 10.67
C GLY A 20 15.58 8.64 9.25
N PHE A 21 15.48 9.55 8.26
CA PHE A 21 15.26 9.19 6.87
C PHE A 21 16.58 8.89 6.16
N ASN A 22 17.27 7.82 6.59
CA ASN A 22 18.60 7.45 6.10
C ASN A 22 18.56 6.85 4.68
N PHE A 23 17.43 6.31 4.27
CA PHE A 23 17.20 5.67 2.96
C PHE A 23 16.73 6.65 1.87
N HIS A 24 16.91 7.97 2.04
CA HIS A 24 16.64 8.97 1.00
C HIS A 24 17.40 8.75 -0.32
N SER A 25 18.42 7.90 -0.28
CA SER A 25 19.18 7.41 -1.45
C SER A 25 19.39 5.90 -1.31
N MET A 26 18.99 5.14 -2.33
CA MET A 26 19.07 3.68 -2.36
C MET A 26 19.95 3.24 -3.53
N TYR A 27 20.84 2.29 -3.31
CA TYR A 27 21.75 1.72 -4.34
C TYR A 27 22.51 2.77 -5.18
N GLY A 28 22.81 3.93 -4.57
CA GLY A 28 23.52 5.03 -5.23
C GLY A 28 22.66 5.94 -6.10
N ALA A 29 21.34 5.74 -6.13
CA ALA A 29 20.37 6.60 -6.81
C ALA A 29 19.48 7.35 -5.80
N ALA A 30 18.90 8.47 -6.21
CA ALA A 30 17.97 9.20 -5.38
C ALA A 30 16.66 8.40 -5.27
N TYR A 31 16.24 8.06 -4.03
CA TYR A 31 14.92 7.57 -3.71
C TYR A 31 13.96 8.73 -3.44
N TRP A 32 14.33 9.68 -2.60
CA TRP A 32 13.64 10.96 -2.47
C TRP A 32 14.19 11.97 -3.49
N PHE A 33 13.30 12.60 -4.26
CA PHE A 33 13.70 13.49 -5.37
C PHE A 33 13.16 14.91 -5.16
N GLU A 34 14.07 15.85 -4.84
CA GLU A 34 13.75 17.23 -4.50
C GLU A 34 13.71 18.21 -5.67
N ALA A 35 14.29 17.84 -6.83
CA ALA A 35 14.41 18.76 -7.96
C ALA A 35 13.09 18.91 -8.77
N ALA A 36 12.01 18.31 -8.31
CA ALA A 36 10.68 18.46 -8.90
C ALA A 36 9.58 18.26 -7.86
N CYS A 37 8.37 18.74 -8.18
CA CYS A 37 7.14 18.41 -7.47
C CYS A 37 6.00 18.23 -8.47
N TYR A 38 4.94 17.53 -8.04
CA TYR A 38 3.70 17.42 -8.78
C TYR A 38 2.66 18.40 -8.25
N GLN A 39 2.15 19.25 -9.12
CA GLN A 39 1.06 20.17 -8.78
C GLN A 39 -0.28 19.59 -9.21
N PHE A 40 -1.23 19.64 -8.27
CA PHE A 40 -2.64 19.35 -8.46
C PHE A 40 -3.48 20.60 -8.21
N THR A 41 -4.70 20.61 -8.72
CA THR A 41 -5.77 21.49 -8.22
C THR A 41 -6.54 20.76 -7.12
N LEU A 42 -7.20 21.52 -6.23
CA LEU A 42 -8.06 20.94 -5.19
C LEU A 42 -9.13 20.03 -5.80
N ARG A 43 -9.77 20.46 -6.89
CA ARG A 43 -10.75 19.66 -7.62
C ARG A 43 -10.19 18.31 -8.09
N GLN A 44 -8.93 18.25 -8.58
CA GLN A 44 -8.32 16.99 -8.99
C GLN A 44 -8.12 16.06 -7.82
N ILE A 45 -7.88 16.59 -6.63
CA ILE A 45 -7.77 15.77 -5.41
C ILE A 45 -9.15 15.25 -5.03
N GLU A 46 -10.14 16.13 -4.88
CA GLU A 46 -11.48 15.78 -4.41
C GLU A 46 -12.22 14.85 -5.40
N ASP A 47 -12.41 15.33 -6.66
CA ASP A 47 -13.27 14.65 -7.64
C ASP A 47 -12.59 13.43 -8.28
N ASP A 48 -11.25 13.48 -8.53
CA ASP A 48 -10.57 12.48 -9.35
C ASP A 48 -9.82 11.43 -8.50
N ILE A 49 -9.56 11.69 -7.21
CA ILE A 49 -8.80 10.80 -6.32
C ILE A 49 -9.58 10.44 -5.05
N GLU A 50 -9.97 11.42 -4.23
CA GLU A 50 -10.57 11.18 -2.91
C GLU A 50 -11.92 10.47 -3.03
N ASP A 51 -12.86 11.03 -3.81
CA ASP A 51 -14.17 10.42 -4.04
C ASP A 51 -14.06 9.02 -4.65
N PRO A 52 -13.26 8.79 -5.74
CA PRO A 52 -13.04 7.46 -6.28
C PRO A 52 -12.42 6.47 -5.28
N CYS A 53 -11.48 6.90 -4.43
CA CYS A 53 -10.90 6.02 -3.41
C CYS A 53 -11.95 5.54 -2.41
N ASN A 54 -12.80 6.45 -1.93
CA ASN A 54 -13.86 6.11 -0.99
C ASN A 54 -14.90 5.16 -1.64
N GLU A 55 -15.24 5.35 -2.91
CA GLU A 55 -16.12 4.45 -3.65
C GLU A 55 -15.49 3.07 -3.86
N LEU A 56 -14.24 3.02 -4.33
CA LEU A 56 -13.50 1.77 -4.54
C LEU A 56 -13.34 0.96 -3.25
N GLU A 57 -13.12 1.61 -2.11
CA GLU A 57 -13.03 0.94 -0.81
C GLU A 57 -14.35 0.22 -0.47
N GLN A 58 -15.52 0.85 -0.71
CA GLN A 58 -16.81 0.21 -0.51
C GLN A 58 -17.01 -0.97 -1.45
N MET A 59 -16.60 -0.84 -2.72
CA MET A 59 -16.64 -1.95 -3.68
C MET A 59 -15.73 -3.10 -3.23
N CYS A 60 -14.55 -2.82 -2.67
CA CYS A 60 -13.67 -3.82 -2.08
C CYS A 60 -14.35 -4.57 -0.92
N PHE A 61 -15.07 -3.88 -0.05
CA PHE A 61 -15.82 -4.52 1.04
C PHE A 61 -16.96 -5.42 0.54
N GLU A 62 -17.62 -5.06 -0.56
CA GLU A 62 -18.59 -5.95 -1.20
C GLU A 62 -17.93 -7.23 -1.74
N ILE A 63 -16.71 -7.14 -2.28
CA ILE A 63 -15.94 -8.31 -2.70
C ILE A 63 -15.60 -9.21 -1.49
N VAL A 64 -15.16 -8.62 -0.36
CA VAL A 64 -14.88 -9.39 0.88
C VAL A 64 -16.15 -10.11 1.34
N ASP A 65 -17.28 -9.39 1.42
CA ASP A 65 -18.57 -9.96 1.86
C ASP A 65 -19.04 -11.12 0.97
N GLN A 66 -18.75 -11.06 -0.32
CA GLN A 66 -19.03 -12.16 -1.24
C GLN A 66 -18.03 -13.31 -1.09
N ALA A 67 -16.73 -13.03 -0.96
CA ALA A 67 -15.68 -14.03 -0.90
C ALA A 67 -15.80 -14.93 0.33
N ILE A 68 -16.14 -14.37 1.50
CA ILE A 68 -16.34 -15.16 2.72
C ILE A 68 -17.53 -16.12 2.65
N LYS A 69 -18.46 -15.91 1.72
CA LYS A 69 -19.65 -16.75 1.46
C LYS A 69 -19.45 -17.76 0.35
N LYS A 70 -18.40 -17.59 -0.48
CA LYS A 70 -18.16 -18.38 -1.69
C LYS A 70 -16.72 -18.92 -1.68
N GLU A 71 -16.53 -20.13 -1.16
CA GLU A 71 -15.22 -20.78 -1.05
C GLU A 71 -14.45 -20.80 -2.37
N GLU A 72 -15.15 -20.90 -3.50
CA GLU A 72 -14.54 -20.83 -4.84
C GLU A 72 -13.79 -19.51 -5.11
N MET A 73 -14.20 -18.40 -4.48
CA MET A 73 -13.48 -17.12 -4.60
C MET A 73 -12.17 -17.17 -3.79
N LEU A 74 -12.20 -17.73 -2.59
CA LEU A 74 -11.00 -17.92 -1.76
C LEU A 74 -10.00 -18.88 -2.43
N MET A 75 -10.49 -19.96 -3.07
CA MET A 75 -9.65 -20.85 -3.87
C MET A 75 -8.99 -20.12 -5.06
N LYS A 76 -9.75 -19.30 -5.81
CA LYS A 76 -9.21 -18.52 -6.93
C LYS A 76 -8.14 -17.52 -6.49
N LEU A 77 -8.23 -17.00 -5.25
CA LEU A 77 -7.25 -16.14 -4.63
C LEU A 77 -6.08 -16.91 -4.00
N CYS A 78 -6.05 -18.24 -4.13
CA CYS A 78 -5.04 -19.11 -3.54
C CYS A 78 -4.85 -18.91 -2.03
N ILE A 79 -5.93 -18.57 -1.33
CA ILE A 79 -5.93 -18.49 0.13
C ILE A 79 -6.04 -19.91 0.70
N PRO A 80 -5.13 -20.33 1.62
CA PRO A 80 -5.16 -21.67 2.20
C PRO A 80 -6.46 -21.96 2.94
N GLU A 81 -7.03 -23.17 2.74
CA GLU A 81 -8.33 -23.57 3.30
C GLU A 81 -8.39 -23.44 4.85
N ASN A 82 -7.28 -23.73 5.51
CA ASN A 82 -7.16 -23.62 6.96
C ASN A 82 -7.23 -22.18 7.51
N PHE A 83 -7.24 -21.16 6.63
CA PHE A 83 -7.46 -19.75 7.00
C PHE A 83 -8.86 -19.24 6.66
N TRP A 84 -9.71 -19.97 5.94
CA TRP A 84 -11.00 -19.46 5.49
C TRP A 84 -11.95 -19.09 6.64
N ASP A 85 -12.03 -19.93 7.67
CA ASP A 85 -12.85 -19.61 8.84
C ASP A 85 -12.26 -18.44 9.65
N TYR A 86 -10.94 -18.33 9.73
CA TYR A 86 -10.25 -17.22 10.39
C TYR A 86 -10.56 -15.90 9.68
N ILE A 87 -10.47 -15.85 8.36
CA ILE A 87 -10.84 -14.68 7.54
C ILE A 87 -12.32 -14.35 7.68
N ARG A 88 -13.19 -15.36 7.62
CA ARG A 88 -14.64 -15.18 7.78
C ARG A 88 -14.98 -14.58 9.15
N ASN A 89 -14.38 -15.08 10.21
CA ASN A 89 -14.59 -14.58 11.56
C ASN A 89 -14.08 -13.14 11.70
N SER A 90 -12.89 -12.84 11.19
CA SER A 90 -12.31 -11.50 11.17
C SER A 90 -13.27 -10.48 10.53
N TRP A 91 -13.90 -10.82 9.39
CA TRP A 91 -14.89 -9.97 8.73
C TRP A 91 -16.19 -9.83 9.51
N ILE A 92 -16.76 -10.95 10.01
CA ILE A 92 -18.04 -10.96 10.76
C ILE A 92 -17.90 -10.18 12.06
N GLN A 93 -16.76 -10.27 12.74
CA GLN A 93 -16.47 -9.54 13.98
C GLN A 93 -16.14 -8.06 13.71
N LYS A 94 -16.05 -7.66 12.42
CA LYS A 94 -15.74 -6.30 11.99
C LYS A 94 -14.41 -5.82 12.57
N GLU A 95 -13.41 -6.70 12.53
CA GLU A 95 -12.05 -6.30 12.90
C GLU A 95 -11.63 -5.08 12.09
N LYS A 96 -11.10 -4.08 12.78
CA LYS A 96 -10.75 -2.79 12.17
C LYS A 96 -9.47 -2.89 11.37
N ASN A 97 -9.45 -2.23 10.24
CA ASN A 97 -8.25 -1.99 9.44
C ASN A 97 -7.64 -0.64 9.81
N LEU A 98 -6.34 -0.53 9.68
CA LEU A 98 -5.61 0.70 9.95
C LEU A 98 -5.40 1.50 8.67
N TYR A 99 -4.73 0.93 7.67
CA TYR A 99 -4.35 1.67 6.47
C TYR A 99 -4.21 0.79 5.22
N GLY A 100 -4.09 1.42 4.08
CA GLY A 100 -3.84 0.80 2.79
C GLY A 100 -3.51 1.86 1.74
N ARG A 101 -3.09 1.45 0.53
CA ARG A 101 -2.79 2.37 -0.56
C ARG A 101 -3.30 1.84 -1.90
N PHE A 102 -4.19 2.59 -2.52
CA PHE A 102 -4.55 2.41 -3.92
C PHE A 102 -3.48 3.02 -4.82
N ASP A 103 -3.03 2.30 -5.83
CA ASP A 103 -2.08 2.81 -6.81
C ASP A 103 -2.77 2.99 -8.16
N PHE A 104 -2.67 4.20 -8.74
CA PHE A 104 -3.39 4.62 -9.94
C PHE A 104 -2.47 5.07 -11.09
N SER A 105 -2.93 4.79 -12.32
CA SER A 105 -2.53 5.58 -13.48
C SER A 105 -3.45 6.79 -13.59
N TYR A 106 -2.91 8.00 -13.41
CA TYR A 106 -3.68 9.26 -13.46
C TYR A 106 -2.89 10.38 -14.14
N ASN A 107 -3.48 10.96 -15.18
CA ASN A 107 -2.83 12.00 -16.00
C ASN A 107 -3.34 13.43 -15.72
N GLY A 108 -4.23 13.60 -14.73
CA GLY A 108 -4.85 14.89 -14.38
C GLY A 108 -6.02 15.33 -15.27
N LYS A 109 -6.55 14.45 -16.13
CA LYS A 109 -7.63 14.78 -17.09
C LYS A 109 -8.70 13.70 -17.19
N SER A 110 -8.30 12.44 -17.24
CA SER A 110 -9.18 11.28 -17.32
C SER A 110 -9.40 10.70 -15.92
N PRO A 111 -10.43 9.89 -15.69
CA PRO A 111 -10.57 9.17 -14.42
C PRO A 111 -9.31 8.39 -14.07
N ALA A 112 -8.90 8.43 -12.81
CA ALA A 112 -7.78 7.67 -12.29
C ALA A 112 -8.06 6.16 -12.46
N LYS A 113 -7.16 5.40 -13.06
CA LYS A 113 -7.33 3.96 -13.32
C LYS A 113 -6.60 3.13 -12.28
N LEU A 114 -7.35 2.32 -11.55
CA LEU A 114 -6.81 1.45 -10.50
C LEU A 114 -5.87 0.40 -11.09
N LEU A 115 -4.64 0.40 -10.60
CA LEU A 115 -3.60 -0.56 -10.97
C LEU A 115 -3.49 -1.68 -9.94
N GLU A 116 -3.57 -1.35 -8.63
CA GLU A 116 -3.54 -2.31 -7.53
C GLU A 116 -4.02 -1.68 -6.22
N TYR A 117 -4.33 -2.52 -5.24
CA TYR A 117 -4.58 -2.13 -3.87
C TYR A 117 -3.58 -2.83 -2.94
N ASN A 118 -2.66 -2.06 -2.37
CA ASN A 118 -1.75 -2.52 -1.34
C ASN A 118 -2.47 -2.41 0.01
N ALA A 119 -3.23 -3.46 0.37
CA ALA A 119 -4.15 -3.41 1.49
C ALA A 119 -3.57 -3.93 2.81
N ASP A 120 -2.45 -4.67 2.77
CA ASP A 120 -1.86 -5.32 3.95
C ASP A 120 -0.60 -4.60 4.44
N THR A 121 0.41 -4.47 3.60
CA THR A 121 1.75 -3.96 3.98
C THR A 121 2.25 -2.89 3.02
N PRO A 122 1.52 -1.78 2.78
CA PRO A 122 2.04 -0.69 1.95
C PRO A 122 3.18 0.04 2.65
N THR A 123 4.28 0.28 1.94
CA THR A 123 5.43 1.08 2.37
C THR A 123 5.38 2.50 1.82
N ALA A 124 6.39 3.34 2.10
CA ALA A 124 6.45 4.77 1.78
C ALA A 124 5.45 5.63 2.60
N LEU A 125 5.06 5.17 3.79
CA LEU A 125 4.15 5.90 4.66
C LEU A 125 4.84 7.08 5.36
N TYR A 126 6.06 6.88 5.87
CA TYR A 126 6.86 7.91 6.54
C TYR A 126 7.14 9.08 5.59
N GLU A 127 7.55 8.78 4.36
CA GLU A 127 7.78 9.77 3.31
C GLU A 127 6.52 10.57 3.01
N SER A 128 5.37 9.89 2.95
CA SER A 128 4.09 10.49 2.63
C SER A 128 3.54 11.35 3.77
N ALA A 129 3.57 10.85 5.00
CA ALA A 129 2.94 11.50 6.14
C ALA A 129 3.81 12.62 6.72
N VAL A 130 5.13 12.40 6.80
CA VAL A 130 6.05 13.27 7.54
C VAL A 130 6.97 14.05 6.62
N PHE A 131 7.78 13.35 5.81
CA PHE A 131 8.89 14.01 5.14
C PHE A 131 8.43 14.95 4.02
N GLN A 132 7.37 14.60 3.26
CA GLN A 132 6.84 15.52 2.26
C GLN A 132 6.12 16.74 2.87
N TRP A 133 5.57 16.62 4.08
CA TRP A 133 5.01 17.77 4.80
C TRP A 133 6.11 18.74 5.25
N ILE A 134 7.18 18.24 5.86
CA ILE A 134 8.36 19.04 6.23
C ILE A 134 8.95 19.70 4.98
N TRP A 135 9.01 18.98 3.86
CA TRP A 135 9.43 19.54 2.58
C TRP A 135 8.53 20.71 2.14
N LEU A 136 7.21 20.56 2.25
CA LEU A 136 6.26 21.63 1.88
C LEU A 136 6.51 22.90 2.69
N GLU A 137 6.54 22.80 4.00
CA GLU A 137 6.75 23.96 4.89
C GLU A 137 8.05 24.68 4.59
N GLN A 138 9.15 23.94 4.49
CA GLN A 138 10.47 24.51 4.22
C GLN A 138 10.60 25.05 2.78
N ALA A 139 9.98 24.41 1.80
CA ALA A 139 9.99 24.90 0.41
C ALA A 139 9.20 26.21 0.26
N ILE A 140 8.11 26.39 1.02
CA ILE A 140 7.38 27.67 1.11
C ILE A 140 8.26 28.74 1.79
N GLU A 141 8.84 28.42 2.95
CA GLU A 141 9.70 29.34 3.69
C GLU A 141 10.91 29.82 2.86
N ALA A 142 11.53 28.90 2.13
CA ALA A 142 12.64 29.21 1.22
C ALA A 142 12.21 29.87 -0.09
N ASN A 143 10.91 30.12 -0.32
CA ASN A 143 10.35 30.63 -1.58
C ASN A 143 10.70 29.79 -2.82
N ILE A 144 10.85 28.48 -2.64
CA ILE A 144 11.04 27.51 -3.74
C ILE A 144 9.71 27.25 -4.45
N ILE A 145 8.62 27.21 -3.68
CA ILE A 145 7.23 27.12 -4.15
C ILE A 145 6.41 28.28 -3.61
N PRO A 146 5.27 28.63 -4.26
CA PRO A 146 4.43 29.73 -3.80
C PRO A 146 3.90 29.54 -2.37
N GLY A 147 3.82 30.62 -1.60
CA GLY A 147 3.05 30.63 -0.35
C GLY A 147 1.55 30.41 -0.65
N GLY A 148 0.90 29.53 0.08
CA GLY A 148 -0.50 29.13 -0.14
C GLY A 148 -0.64 27.82 -0.90
N CYS A 149 0.46 27.13 -1.23
CA CYS A 149 0.42 25.70 -1.55
C CYS A 149 -0.02 24.90 -0.32
N ASP A 150 -0.74 23.82 -0.57
CA ASP A 150 -1.18 22.83 0.41
C ASP A 150 -0.84 21.42 -0.09
N GLN A 151 -1.14 20.38 0.70
CA GLN A 151 -1.00 18.98 0.33
C GLN A 151 -2.28 18.21 0.69
N PHE A 152 -2.59 17.17 -0.08
CA PHE A 152 -3.51 16.15 0.40
C PHE A 152 -2.74 15.21 1.32
N ASN A 153 -2.69 15.56 2.59
CA ASN A 153 -1.90 14.87 3.60
C ASN A 153 -2.48 15.07 5.00
N SER A 154 -3.51 14.33 5.34
CA SER A 154 -4.08 14.22 6.69
C SER A 154 -3.69 12.90 7.37
N LEU A 155 -2.60 12.26 6.89
CA LEU A 155 -2.21 10.92 7.29
C LEU A 155 -1.92 10.83 8.79
N HIS A 156 -1.13 11.75 9.32
CA HIS A 156 -0.70 11.71 10.71
C HIS A 156 -1.88 11.81 11.68
N GLU A 157 -2.72 12.81 11.51
CA GLU A 157 -3.89 13.04 12.36
C GLU A 157 -4.88 11.88 12.28
N ARG A 158 -5.09 11.34 11.07
CA ARG A 158 -5.97 10.20 10.83
C ARG A 158 -5.45 8.91 11.45
N LEU A 159 -4.14 8.66 11.39
CA LEU A 159 -3.52 7.49 12.03
C LEU A 159 -3.64 7.55 13.55
N VAL A 160 -3.34 8.71 14.15
CA VAL A 160 -3.51 8.92 15.60
C VAL A 160 -4.96 8.73 16.01
N GLU A 161 -5.92 9.27 15.25
CA GLU A 161 -7.35 9.09 15.51
C GLU A 161 -7.80 7.64 15.30
N ALA A 162 -7.30 6.96 14.28
CA ALA A 162 -7.57 5.55 14.03
C ALA A 162 -7.12 4.69 15.22
N PHE A 163 -5.91 4.90 15.73
CA PHE A 163 -5.40 4.20 16.91
C PHE A 163 -6.24 4.46 18.15
N LYS A 164 -6.66 5.70 18.43
CA LYS A 164 -7.58 6.03 19.54
C LYS A 164 -8.87 5.23 19.47
N ASN A 165 -9.37 5.02 18.26
CA ASN A 165 -10.63 4.32 18.02
C ASN A 165 -10.45 2.80 17.86
N PHE A 166 -9.23 2.28 17.81
CA PHE A 166 -8.97 0.86 17.55
C PHE A 166 -9.50 -0.06 18.66
N GLY A 167 -9.47 0.41 19.90
CA GLY A 167 -9.94 -0.35 21.06
C GLY A 167 -8.91 -1.35 21.60
N ILE A 168 -7.62 -0.99 21.45
CA ILE A 168 -6.51 -1.78 21.99
C ILE A 168 -6.55 -1.67 23.52
N GLY A 169 -6.82 -2.79 24.20
CA GLY A 169 -6.95 -2.87 25.65
C GLY A 169 -5.67 -3.33 26.37
N SER A 170 -4.61 -3.60 25.62
CA SER A 170 -3.33 -4.12 26.10
C SER A 170 -2.17 -3.37 25.43
N LYS A 171 -0.94 -3.83 25.69
CA LYS A 171 0.24 -3.37 24.96
C LYS A 171 0.12 -3.72 23.48
N LEU A 172 0.39 -2.76 22.58
CA LEU A 172 0.51 -2.99 21.15
C LEU A 172 1.94 -3.39 20.80
N HIS A 173 2.13 -4.60 20.34
CA HIS A 173 3.39 -5.00 19.73
C HIS A 173 3.41 -4.61 18.27
N LEU A 174 4.54 -4.05 17.80
CA LEU A 174 4.72 -3.68 16.41
C LEU A 174 5.98 -4.37 15.87
N THR A 175 5.88 -4.94 14.67
CA THR A 175 6.97 -5.76 14.13
C THR A 175 7.27 -5.51 12.67
N SER A 176 8.57 -5.56 12.33
CA SER A 176 9.13 -5.71 10.98
C SER A 176 10.26 -6.74 10.97
N CYS A 177 10.69 -7.17 9.79
CA CYS A 177 11.84 -8.05 9.64
C CYS A 177 13.16 -7.28 9.90
N LYS A 178 14.19 -7.98 10.40
CA LYS A 178 15.53 -7.42 10.55
C LYS A 178 16.17 -7.08 9.20
N GLY A 179 16.88 -5.97 9.14
CA GLY A 179 17.71 -5.59 7.99
C GLY A 179 16.99 -4.83 6.89
N TYR A 180 15.72 -4.43 7.08
CA TYR A 180 14.93 -3.60 6.17
C TYR A 180 14.66 -2.24 6.82
N GLU A 181 15.54 -1.25 6.55
CA GLU A 181 15.49 0.08 7.19
C GLU A 181 14.19 0.86 6.85
N GLU A 182 13.69 0.75 5.62
CA GLU A 182 12.43 1.38 5.19
C GLU A 182 11.23 0.82 5.96
N ASP A 183 11.17 -0.51 6.10
CA ASP A 183 10.10 -1.17 6.84
C ASP A 183 10.15 -0.79 8.33
N GLU A 184 11.35 -0.82 8.95
CA GLU A 184 11.52 -0.42 10.34
C GLU A 184 11.09 1.03 10.56
N ALA A 185 11.50 1.97 9.68
CA ALA A 185 11.11 3.37 9.76
C ALA A 185 9.58 3.54 9.69
N THR A 186 8.91 2.79 8.80
CA THR A 186 7.44 2.77 8.70
C THR A 186 6.82 2.29 10.01
N VAL A 187 7.31 1.20 10.59
CA VAL A 187 6.77 0.64 11.83
C VAL A 187 7.02 1.55 13.02
N ARG A 188 8.21 2.16 13.12
CA ARG A 188 8.53 3.15 14.16
C ARG A 188 7.67 4.40 14.07
N TYR A 189 7.35 4.83 12.86
CA TYR A 189 6.43 5.94 12.67
C TYR A 189 5.01 5.59 13.14
N LEU A 190 4.52 4.38 12.84
CA LEU A 190 3.23 3.92 13.35
C LEU A 190 3.23 3.74 14.87
N GLU A 191 4.34 3.29 15.45
CA GLU A 191 4.55 3.25 16.91
C GLU A 191 4.38 4.65 17.53
N GLU A 192 5.00 5.67 16.95
CA GLU A 192 4.85 7.06 17.39
C GLU A 192 3.38 7.53 17.34
N CYS A 193 2.65 7.19 16.25
CA CYS A 193 1.22 7.50 16.15
C CYS A 193 0.40 6.80 17.25
N ALA A 194 0.73 5.56 17.57
CA ALA A 194 0.06 4.80 18.65
C ALA A 194 0.37 5.40 20.03
N ILE A 195 1.61 5.80 20.30
CA ILE A 195 2.01 6.48 21.54
C ILE A 195 1.24 7.80 21.68
N GLN A 196 1.13 8.61 20.62
CA GLN A 196 0.33 9.85 20.63
C GLN A 196 -1.16 9.59 20.84
N ALA A 197 -1.65 8.41 20.44
CA ALA A 197 -3.01 7.97 20.75
C ALA A 197 -3.19 7.51 22.20
N GLY A 198 -2.11 7.41 22.98
CA GLY A 198 -2.12 6.99 24.38
C GLY A 198 -2.03 5.48 24.59
N ILE A 199 -1.58 4.72 23.58
CA ILE A 199 -1.39 3.28 23.63
C ILE A 199 0.02 2.97 24.12
N GLU A 200 0.16 2.00 25.03
CA GLU A 200 1.45 1.43 25.40
C GLU A 200 1.94 0.52 24.26
N THR A 201 3.20 0.70 23.85
CA THR A 201 3.77 0.00 22.69
C THR A 201 5.02 -0.78 23.06
N ASN A 202 5.34 -1.80 22.25
CA ASN A 202 6.58 -2.52 22.27
C ASN A 202 6.98 -2.90 20.84
N PHE A 203 8.12 -2.39 20.36
CA PHE A 203 8.65 -2.83 19.08
C PHE A 203 9.50 -4.08 19.28
N ILE A 204 9.24 -5.10 18.46
CA ILE A 204 9.97 -6.35 18.42
C ILE A 204 10.22 -6.77 16.97
N TYR A 205 11.42 -7.24 16.62
CA TYR A 205 11.62 -7.82 15.30
C TYR A 205 10.85 -9.13 15.15
N LEU A 206 10.39 -9.42 13.93
CA LEU A 206 9.62 -10.63 13.63
C LEU A 206 10.36 -11.90 14.07
N GLU A 207 11.67 -11.94 13.81
CA GLU A 207 12.54 -13.08 14.13
C GLU A 207 12.79 -13.28 15.64
N ASP A 208 12.40 -12.31 16.46
CA ASP A 208 12.54 -12.36 17.93
C ASP A 208 11.21 -12.71 18.63
N ILE A 209 10.11 -12.84 17.88
CA ILE A 209 8.84 -13.32 18.41
C ILE A 209 8.95 -14.82 18.73
N GLY A 210 8.66 -15.17 19.98
CA GLY A 210 8.64 -16.54 20.46
C GLY A 210 7.24 -17.17 20.46
N GLN A 211 7.18 -18.43 20.88
CA GLN A 211 5.93 -19.15 21.13
C GLN A 211 6.06 -19.94 22.42
N ASP A 212 5.08 -19.84 23.29
CA ASP A 212 5.02 -20.61 24.54
C ASP A 212 4.58 -22.07 24.31
N ASP A 213 4.59 -22.89 25.37
CA ASP A 213 4.18 -24.29 25.33
C ASP A 213 2.70 -24.50 24.91
N ALA A 214 1.85 -23.49 25.05
CA ALA A 214 0.45 -23.51 24.64
C ALA A 214 0.24 -23.05 23.19
N GLY A 215 1.29 -22.51 22.56
CA GLY A 215 1.26 -22.00 21.20
C GLY A 215 0.90 -20.53 21.10
N ALA A 216 0.83 -19.78 22.20
CA ALA A 216 0.64 -18.33 22.18
C ALA A 216 1.94 -17.63 21.77
N LEU A 217 1.83 -16.50 21.04
CA LEU A 217 2.99 -15.69 20.68
C LEU A 217 3.44 -14.87 21.90
N VAL A 218 4.74 -14.84 22.13
CA VAL A 218 5.35 -14.12 23.26
C VAL A 218 6.49 -13.23 22.79
N ASP A 219 6.75 -12.17 23.54
CA ASP A 219 7.87 -11.26 23.31
C ASP A 219 9.17 -11.74 24.01
N LEU A 220 10.22 -10.91 24.00
CA LEU A 220 11.54 -11.24 24.59
C LEU A 220 11.53 -11.32 26.13
N ASP A 221 10.48 -10.81 26.78
CA ASP A 221 10.28 -10.87 28.23
C ASP A 221 9.31 -11.99 28.65
N ASP A 222 8.96 -12.89 27.71
CA ASP A 222 7.95 -13.95 27.86
C ASP A 222 6.54 -13.41 28.14
N GLU A 223 6.23 -12.16 27.75
CA GLU A 223 4.88 -11.61 27.86
C GLU A 223 4.04 -11.97 26.62
N ASP A 224 2.76 -12.28 26.84
CA ASP A 224 1.82 -12.61 25.75
C ASP A 224 1.62 -11.44 24.79
N ILE A 225 1.74 -11.70 23.49
CA ILE A 225 1.41 -10.76 22.42
C ILE A 225 -0.09 -10.87 22.12
N LEU A 226 -0.88 -9.94 22.67
CA LEU A 226 -2.36 -9.92 22.51
C LEU A 226 -2.82 -9.04 21.35
N THR A 227 -2.03 -8.01 20.98
CA THR A 227 -2.27 -7.16 19.82
C THR A 227 -0.97 -6.96 19.07
N LEU A 228 -0.97 -7.31 17.79
CA LEU A 228 0.21 -7.25 16.93
C LEU A 228 -0.06 -6.45 15.66
N PHE A 229 0.66 -5.34 15.48
CA PHE A 229 0.83 -4.75 14.16
C PHE A 229 2.02 -5.43 13.47
N LYS A 230 1.79 -6.00 12.28
CA LYS A 230 2.82 -6.66 11.49
C LYS A 230 3.06 -5.96 10.16
N LEU A 231 4.28 -5.52 9.88
CA LEU A 231 4.71 -5.20 8.52
C LEU A 231 5.34 -6.46 7.88
N TYR A 232 4.55 -7.52 7.83
CA TYR A 232 4.89 -8.83 7.28
C TYR A 232 3.70 -9.38 6.51
N PRO A 233 3.84 -9.69 5.21
CA PRO A 233 2.69 -10.04 4.36
C PRO A 233 1.92 -11.26 4.84
N TRP A 234 0.59 -11.20 4.76
CA TRP A 234 -0.26 -12.34 5.08
C TRP A 234 0.07 -13.58 4.24
N GLU A 235 0.40 -13.43 2.94
CA GLU A 235 0.76 -14.54 2.06
C GLU A 235 2.06 -15.26 2.47
N TRP A 236 2.88 -14.64 3.29
CA TRP A 236 4.06 -15.27 3.92
C TRP A 236 3.69 -15.85 5.27
N LEU A 237 2.98 -15.09 6.11
CA LEU A 237 2.57 -15.52 7.45
C LEU A 237 1.76 -16.82 7.42
N VAL A 238 0.85 -17.01 6.44
CA VAL A 238 0.06 -18.24 6.32
C VAL A 238 0.90 -19.49 6.04
N LYS A 239 2.12 -19.31 5.53
CA LYS A 239 3.09 -20.39 5.25
C LYS A 239 4.13 -20.55 6.38
N ASP A 240 4.15 -19.60 7.32
CA ASP A 240 5.10 -19.58 8.43
C ASP A 240 4.77 -20.64 9.49
N GLU A 241 5.78 -21.11 10.22
CA GLU A 241 5.60 -22.09 11.30
C GLU A 241 4.74 -21.58 12.45
N PHE A 242 4.77 -20.26 12.74
CA PHE A 242 3.94 -19.61 13.78
C PHE A 242 2.51 -19.31 13.34
N SER A 243 2.13 -19.61 12.11
CA SER A 243 0.77 -19.34 11.59
C SER A 243 -0.33 -20.00 12.42
N ALA A 244 -0.04 -21.14 13.04
CA ALA A 244 -0.97 -21.83 13.93
C ALA A 244 -1.23 -21.03 15.22
N GLY A 245 -0.21 -20.39 15.80
CA GLY A 245 -0.34 -19.51 16.96
C GLY A 245 -1.29 -18.35 16.69
N VAL A 246 -1.13 -17.69 15.53
CA VAL A 246 -2.04 -16.60 15.13
C VAL A 246 -3.49 -17.05 14.98
N ARG A 247 -3.74 -18.25 14.40
CA ARG A 247 -5.10 -18.73 14.16
C ARG A 247 -5.81 -19.30 15.40
N ASN A 248 -5.05 -19.87 16.33
CA ASN A 248 -5.59 -20.64 17.45
C ASN A 248 -5.64 -19.84 18.76
N THR A 249 -5.18 -18.60 18.76
CA THR A 249 -5.20 -17.70 19.90
C THR A 249 -6.15 -16.52 19.65
N GLU A 250 -6.46 -15.75 20.69
CA GLU A 250 -7.29 -14.55 20.58
C GLU A 250 -6.47 -13.30 20.24
N ILE A 251 -5.34 -13.46 19.52
CA ILE A 251 -4.51 -12.34 19.12
C ILE A 251 -5.24 -11.44 18.10
N GLN A 252 -5.26 -10.13 18.37
CA GLN A 252 -5.70 -9.14 17.40
C GLN A 252 -4.54 -8.77 16.47
N VAL A 253 -4.66 -9.06 15.18
CA VAL A 253 -3.64 -8.71 14.17
C VAL A 253 -4.07 -7.50 13.35
N ILE A 254 -3.18 -6.56 13.17
CA ILE A 254 -3.29 -5.39 12.30
C ILE A 254 -2.27 -5.54 11.16
N GLU A 255 -2.65 -5.57 9.94
CA GLU A 255 -3.97 -5.53 9.32
C GLU A 255 -4.77 -6.82 9.53
N PRO A 256 -6.11 -6.74 9.60
CA PRO A 256 -6.94 -7.92 9.90
C PRO A 256 -6.93 -8.94 8.75
N ALA A 257 -7.21 -10.20 9.10
CA ALA A 257 -7.11 -11.33 8.16
C ALA A 257 -7.99 -11.20 6.91
N TRP A 258 -9.15 -10.54 6.99
CA TRP A 258 -10.00 -10.34 5.81
C TRP A 258 -9.31 -9.52 4.70
N LYS A 259 -8.28 -8.74 5.03
CA LYS A 259 -7.47 -8.02 4.03
C LYS A 259 -6.60 -8.91 3.16
N MET A 260 -6.43 -10.19 3.48
CA MET A 260 -5.84 -11.16 2.55
C MET A 260 -6.57 -11.23 1.20
N ILE A 261 -7.88 -10.97 1.20
CA ILE A 261 -8.69 -10.91 -0.03
C ILE A 261 -8.31 -9.67 -0.85
N LEU A 262 -8.06 -8.55 -0.18
CA LEU A 262 -7.82 -7.25 -0.82
C LEU A 262 -6.37 -7.05 -1.26
N SER A 263 -5.40 -7.61 -0.54
CA SER A 263 -3.97 -7.51 -0.88
C SER A 263 -3.56 -8.39 -2.07
N ASN A 264 -4.44 -9.30 -2.50
CA ASN A 264 -4.26 -10.19 -3.63
C ASN A 264 -4.65 -9.50 -4.95
N LYS A 265 -3.80 -9.56 -5.97
CA LYS A 265 -4.09 -8.94 -7.26
C LYS A 265 -5.29 -9.55 -8.00
N GLY A 266 -5.74 -10.75 -7.60
CA GLY A 266 -7.02 -11.33 -8.02
C GLY A 266 -8.23 -10.46 -7.68
N LEU A 267 -8.11 -9.58 -6.67
CA LEU A 267 -9.11 -8.54 -6.37
C LEU A 267 -9.51 -7.75 -7.61
N LEU A 268 -8.57 -7.39 -8.47
CA LEU A 268 -8.85 -6.58 -9.68
C LEU A 268 -9.78 -7.32 -10.65
N ALA A 269 -9.62 -8.64 -10.79
CA ALA A 269 -10.52 -9.46 -11.61
C ALA A 269 -11.92 -9.58 -10.96
N LEU A 270 -11.97 -9.72 -9.63
CA LEU A 270 -13.24 -9.78 -8.90
C LEU A 270 -14.00 -8.44 -8.92
N LEU A 271 -13.28 -7.32 -8.83
CA LEU A 271 -13.87 -5.97 -8.97
C LEU A 271 -14.42 -5.80 -10.38
N TRP A 272 -13.68 -6.17 -11.43
CA TRP A 272 -14.18 -6.08 -12.80
C TRP A 272 -15.40 -6.97 -13.02
N ASP A 273 -15.44 -8.17 -12.49
CA ASP A 273 -16.57 -9.09 -12.60
C ASP A 273 -17.87 -8.56 -11.95
N ASN A 274 -17.74 -7.76 -10.90
CA ASN A 274 -18.89 -7.24 -10.16
C ASN A 274 -19.28 -5.81 -10.57
N PHE A 275 -18.34 -5.02 -11.06
CA PHE A 275 -18.51 -3.59 -11.35
C PHE A 275 -17.95 -3.26 -12.75
N GLU A 276 -18.29 -4.07 -13.73
CA GLU A 276 -17.87 -3.89 -15.13
C GLU A 276 -18.19 -2.48 -15.64
N ASN A 277 -17.23 -1.87 -16.35
CA ASN A 277 -17.32 -0.51 -16.87
C ASN A 277 -17.31 0.62 -15.82
N HIS A 278 -16.98 0.35 -14.56
CA HIS A 278 -16.73 1.41 -13.60
C HIS A 278 -15.60 2.34 -14.10
N PRO A 279 -15.73 3.68 -14.01
CA PRO A 279 -14.77 4.62 -14.62
C PRO A 279 -13.34 4.47 -14.11
N ASN A 280 -13.15 4.02 -12.88
CA ASN A 280 -11.82 3.88 -12.27
C ASN A 280 -11.25 2.45 -12.38
N LEU A 281 -12.01 1.47 -12.89
CA LEU A 281 -11.53 0.11 -13.10
C LEU A 281 -10.98 -0.09 -14.53
N LEU A 282 -10.17 -1.12 -14.66
CA LEU A 282 -9.68 -1.65 -15.93
C LEU A 282 -10.20 -3.09 -16.11
N PRO A 283 -10.53 -3.52 -17.33
CA PRO A 283 -10.78 -4.94 -17.60
C PRO A 283 -9.68 -5.80 -17.02
N ALA A 284 -10.03 -6.73 -16.14
CA ALA A 284 -9.09 -7.65 -15.52
C ALA A 284 -9.71 -9.03 -15.39
N PHE A 285 -8.93 -10.08 -15.65
CA PHE A 285 -9.39 -11.47 -15.63
C PHE A 285 -8.33 -12.37 -15.02
N PHE A 286 -8.74 -13.44 -14.35
CA PHE A 286 -7.80 -14.52 -14.07
C PHE A 286 -7.28 -15.09 -15.40
N LYS A 287 -6.01 -15.47 -15.44
CA LYS A 287 -5.34 -15.88 -16.69
C LYS A 287 -6.05 -17.04 -17.41
N GLU A 288 -6.66 -17.94 -16.66
CA GLU A 288 -7.40 -19.11 -17.14
C GLU A 288 -8.82 -18.78 -17.59
N ASP A 289 -9.32 -17.58 -17.36
CA ASP A 289 -10.64 -17.14 -17.79
C ASP A 289 -10.66 -16.94 -19.32
N PRO A 290 -11.58 -17.60 -20.06
CA PRO A 290 -11.68 -17.42 -21.50
C PRO A 290 -11.87 -15.96 -21.95
N ARG A 291 -12.48 -15.10 -21.11
CA ARG A 291 -12.68 -13.67 -21.39
C ARG A 291 -11.37 -12.90 -21.45
N ALA A 292 -10.30 -13.40 -20.84
CA ALA A 292 -8.97 -12.79 -20.91
C ALA A 292 -8.47 -12.66 -22.37
N ALA A 293 -8.94 -13.51 -23.29
CA ALA A 293 -8.65 -13.40 -24.71
C ALA A 293 -9.15 -12.09 -25.35
N SER A 294 -10.12 -11.42 -24.75
CA SER A 294 -10.65 -10.12 -25.21
C SER A 294 -9.62 -8.98 -25.09
N LEU A 295 -8.61 -9.12 -24.27
CA LEU A 295 -7.55 -8.10 -24.05
C LEU A 295 -6.60 -7.99 -25.26
N THR A 296 -6.70 -8.87 -26.26
CA THR A 296 -6.06 -8.79 -27.59
C THR A 296 -4.58 -8.32 -27.58
N LYS A 297 -3.76 -8.87 -26.70
CA LYS A 297 -2.31 -8.58 -26.59
C LYS A 297 -1.94 -7.14 -26.16
N ASN A 298 -2.81 -6.46 -25.43
CA ASN A 298 -2.46 -5.22 -24.74
C ASN A 298 -2.88 -5.36 -23.27
N TYR A 299 -2.03 -6.01 -22.49
CA TYR A 299 -2.31 -6.29 -21.09
C TYR A 299 -1.04 -6.26 -20.25
N VAL A 300 -1.25 -6.14 -18.95
CA VAL A 300 -0.26 -6.37 -17.92
C VAL A 300 -0.58 -7.70 -17.24
N LYS A 301 0.37 -8.63 -17.29
CA LYS A 301 0.30 -9.90 -16.55
C LYS A 301 0.90 -9.68 -15.18
N LYS A 302 0.13 -10.00 -14.15
CA LYS A 302 0.54 -9.82 -12.75
C LYS A 302 0.36 -11.13 -11.99
N PRO A 303 1.34 -11.58 -11.17
CA PRO A 303 1.11 -12.68 -10.23
C PRO A 303 0.01 -12.30 -9.23
N LEU A 304 -0.68 -13.29 -8.66
CA LEU A 304 -1.66 -13.04 -7.60
C LEU A 304 -1.03 -12.37 -6.37
N PHE A 305 0.13 -12.85 -5.98
CA PHE A 305 1.00 -12.21 -4.98
C PHE A 305 2.21 -11.62 -5.70
N SER A 306 2.52 -10.37 -5.45
CA SER A 306 3.67 -9.70 -6.05
C SER A 306 3.89 -8.36 -5.36
N ARG A 307 5.15 -8.04 -5.10
CA ARG A 307 5.58 -6.79 -4.47
C ARG A 307 6.55 -6.08 -5.39
N GLU A 308 6.60 -4.74 -5.35
CA GLU A 308 7.62 -3.92 -6.04
C GLU A 308 7.74 -4.22 -7.54
N GLY A 309 6.62 -4.55 -8.17
CA GLY A 309 6.58 -4.88 -9.60
C GLY A 309 7.18 -6.25 -9.98
N ALA A 310 7.62 -7.07 -9.00
CA ALA A 310 8.25 -8.36 -9.27
C ALA A 310 7.34 -9.30 -10.07
N ASN A 311 7.89 -9.92 -11.12
CA ASN A 311 7.22 -10.79 -12.09
C ASN A 311 6.04 -10.13 -12.84
N VAL A 312 5.95 -8.80 -12.85
CA VAL A 312 5.01 -8.07 -13.71
C VAL A 312 5.55 -8.02 -15.13
N GLU A 313 4.69 -8.32 -16.10
CA GLU A 313 5.01 -8.32 -17.52
C GLU A 313 4.03 -7.42 -18.29
N ILE A 314 4.56 -6.46 -19.06
CA ILE A 314 3.77 -5.65 -20.00
C ILE A 314 3.84 -6.29 -21.39
N VAL A 315 2.70 -6.70 -21.92
CA VAL A 315 2.57 -7.33 -23.24
C VAL A 315 1.76 -6.43 -24.14
N THR A 316 2.31 -6.16 -25.34
CA THR A 316 1.64 -5.38 -26.41
C THR A 316 1.47 -6.23 -27.66
N CYS A 317 0.81 -5.69 -28.69
CA CYS A 317 0.67 -6.35 -29.98
C CYS A 317 2.03 -6.71 -30.62
N ASP A 318 3.10 -6.00 -30.27
CA ASP A 318 4.47 -6.26 -30.74
C ASP A 318 5.21 -7.31 -29.90
N GLY A 319 4.56 -7.86 -28.85
CA GLY A 319 5.12 -8.84 -27.93
C GLY A 319 5.41 -8.29 -26.55
N LEU A 320 6.27 -8.95 -25.79
CA LEU A 320 6.72 -8.50 -24.47
C LEU A 320 7.46 -7.18 -24.61
N LYS A 321 6.95 -6.12 -23.91
CA LYS A 321 7.50 -4.78 -23.95
C LYS A 321 8.45 -4.52 -22.78
N ASP A 322 8.07 -4.97 -21.59
CA ASP A 322 8.85 -4.77 -20.35
C ASP A 322 8.52 -5.86 -19.35
N SER A 323 9.45 -6.17 -18.45
CA SER A 323 9.26 -7.14 -17.37
C SER A 323 10.24 -6.94 -16.24
N VAL A 324 9.80 -7.25 -15.01
CA VAL A 324 10.65 -7.34 -13.83
C VAL A 324 10.68 -8.80 -13.38
N GLY A 325 11.86 -9.34 -13.08
CA GLY A 325 12.01 -10.68 -12.52
C GLY A 325 11.64 -10.73 -11.03
N GLY A 326 11.47 -11.94 -10.49
CA GLY A 326 11.19 -12.13 -9.06
C GLY A 326 10.78 -13.56 -8.74
N PRO A 327 10.45 -13.86 -7.48
CA PRO A 327 10.14 -15.21 -7.00
C PRO A 327 8.64 -15.58 -7.08
N TYR A 328 7.78 -14.72 -7.62
CA TYR A 328 6.33 -14.86 -7.59
C TYR A 328 5.76 -15.52 -8.84
N GLY A 329 4.52 -16.04 -8.76
CA GLY A 329 3.73 -16.49 -9.90
C GLY A 329 3.39 -17.99 -9.91
N GLU A 330 3.84 -18.76 -8.93
CA GLU A 330 3.45 -20.17 -8.79
C GLU A 330 1.97 -20.32 -8.48
N GLU A 331 1.37 -19.39 -7.75
CA GLU A 331 -0.03 -19.37 -7.36
C GLU A 331 -0.97 -18.95 -8.50
N GLY A 332 -0.44 -18.46 -9.61
CA GLY A 332 -1.24 -18.02 -10.76
C GLY A 332 -1.14 -16.53 -11.03
N HIS A 333 -1.91 -16.06 -12.01
CA HIS A 333 -1.81 -14.71 -12.54
C HIS A 333 -3.17 -14.15 -12.88
N ILE A 334 -3.24 -12.81 -12.93
CA ILE A 334 -4.29 -12.08 -13.65
C ILE A 334 -3.70 -11.42 -14.90
N LEU A 335 -4.58 -11.13 -15.86
CA LEU A 335 -4.32 -10.24 -16.98
C LEU A 335 -5.22 -9.01 -16.81
N GLN A 336 -4.61 -7.83 -16.69
CA GLN A 336 -5.31 -6.55 -16.61
C GLN A 336 -5.07 -5.78 -17.91
N ALA A 337 -6.09 -5.13 -18.46
CA ALA A 337 -5.93 -4.26 -19.63
C ALA A 337 -4.80 -3.25 -19.39
N LEU A 338 -3.96 -3.06 -20.40
CA LEU A 338 -2.86 -2.11 -20.31
C LEU A 338 -3.41 -0.67 -20.34
N GLU A 339 -3.24 0.04 -19.24
CA GLU A 339 -3.35 1.48 -19.16
C GLU A 339 -1.94 2.05 -19.02
N PRO A 340 -1.43 2.76 -20.02
CA PRO A 340 -0.10 3.35 -19.93
C PRO A 340 0.02 4.34 -18.79
N LEU A 341 1.09 4.26 -18.01
CA LEU A 341 1.38 5.30 -17.03
C LEU A 341 1.58 6.64 -17.73
N PRO A 342 1.07 7.74 -17.17
CA PRO A 342 1.36 9.06 -17.71
C PRO A 342 2.86 9.36 -17.65
N VAL A 343 3.37 10.02 -18.70
CA VAL A 343 4.78 10.36 -18.80
C VAL A 343 4.94 11.86 -18.69
N PHE A 344 5.64 12.30 -17.64
CA PHE A 344 5.99 13.71 -17.44
C PHE A 344 7.50 13.90 -17.57
N GLN A 345 7.95 14.61 -18.59
CA GLN A 345 9.39 14.86 -18.82
C GLN A 345 10.22 13.56 -18.80
N SER A 346 9.73 12.53 -19.49
CA SER A 346 10.32 11.18 -19.59
C SER A 346 10.22 10.31 -18.32
N ASN A 347 9.47 10.73 -17.29
CA ASN A 347 9.23 9.92 -16.09
C ASN A 347 7.82 9.31 -16.13
N HIS A 348 7.74 7.99 -16.02
CA HIS A 348 6.48 7.26 -15.82
C HIS A 348 6.03 7.45 -14.37
N THR A 349 4.77 7.82 -14.16
CA THR A 349 4.30 8.25 -12.84
C THR A 349 3.12 7.42 -12.35
N VAL A 350 3.21 6.95 -11.12
CA VAL A 350 2.12 6.31 -10.37
C VAL A 350 1.67 7.26 -9.25
N VAL A 351 0.37 7.37 -9.08
CA VAL A 351 -0.26 8.09 -7.96
C VAL A 351 -0.71 7.07 -6.93
N GLY A 352 -0.10 7.08 -5.76
CA GLY A 352 -0.54 6.29 -4.62
C GLY A 352 -1.47 7.12 -3.74
N ALA A 353 -2.67 6.62 -3.47
CA ALA A 353 -3.65 7.27 -2.60
C ALA A 353 -3.84 6.45 -1.33
N TRP A 354 -3.52 7.05 -0.20
CA TRP A 354 -3.56 6.42 1.11
C TRP A 354 -4.97 6.41 1.68
N MET A 355 -5.36 5.26 2.19
CA MET A 355 -6.56 5.05 2.99
C MET A 355 -6.15 4.86 4.45
N VAL A 356 -6.79 5.58 5.37
CA VAL A 356 -6.63 5.36 6.82
C VAL A 356 -8.02 5.17 7.42
N ALA A 357 -8.22 4.08 8.15
CA ALA A 357 -9.52 3.68 8.70
C ALA A 357 -10.64 3.83 7.66
N SER A 358 -10.39 3.34 6.44
CA SER A 358 -11.31 3.36 5.29
C SER A 358 -11.71 4.75 4.77
N GLN A 359 -10.83 5.74 4.94
CA GLN A 359 -11.01 7.09 4.39
C GLN A 359 -9.76 7.52 3.63
N ALA A 360 -9.94 8.10 2.45
CA ALA A 360 -8.84 8.69 1.71
C ALA A 360 -8.18 9.82 2.53
N SER A 361 -6.85 9.77 2.67
CA SER A 361 -6.15 10.55 3.68
C SER A 361 -4.87 11.23 3.19
N GLY A 362 -4.38 10.90 2.00
CA GLY A 362 -3.16 11.50 1.48
C GLY A 362 -2.68 10.88 0.18
N LEU A 363 -1.66 11.49 -0.41
CA LEU A 363 -1.03 11.03 -1.64
C LEU A 363 0.47 10.77 -1.49
N CYS A 364 0.96 9.85 -2.33
CA CYS A 364 2.36 9.75 -2.70
C CYS A 364 2.50 9.64 -4.22
N LEU A 365 3.59 10.14 -4.76
CA LEU A 365 3.92 10.05 -6.17
C LEU A 365 5.22 9.27 -6.33
N ARG A 366 5.17 8.20 -7.13
CA ARG A 366 6.36 7.45 -7.51
C ARG A 366 6.63 7.64 -8.99
N GLU A 367 7.86 7.94 -9.36
CA GLU A 367 8.26 8.06 -10.77
C GLU A 367 9.46 7.19 -11.09
N ASP A 368 9.49 6.66 -12.32
CA ASP A 368 10.55 5.79 -12.83
C ASP A 368 10.83 6.10 -14.29
N ASP A 369 12.01 5.73 -14.76
CA ASP A 369 12.40 5.83 -16.18
C ASP A 369 11.75 4.71 -17.02
N THR A 370 11.19 3.69 -16.36
CA THR A 370 10.51 2.52 -16.94
C THR A 370 9.03 2.50 -16.55
N PRO A 371 8.15 1.80 -17.31
CA PRO A 371 6.72 1.77 -17.05
C PRO A 371 6.30 0.84 -15.89
N ILE A 372 7.22 0.14 -15.25
CA ILE A 372 6.95 -0.71 -14.07
C ILE A 372 7.61 -0.06 -12.86
N THR A 373 6.79 0.29 -11.86
CA THR A 373 7.25 0.84 -10.58
C THR A 373 7.98 -0.23 -9.76
N LYS A 374 9.14 0.13 -9.20
CA LYS A 374 10.04 -0.73 -8.41
C LYS A 374 10.26 -0.12 -7.03
N ASP A 375 10.97 -0.83 -6.15
CA ASP A 375 11.49 -0.32 -4.88
C ASP A 375 12.33 0.95 -5.07
N THR A 376 13.18 0.94 -6.10
CA THR A 376 14.08 2.05 -6.47
C THR A 376 13.40 3.23 -7.16
N SER A 377 12.10 3.15 -7.48
CA SER A 377 11.36 4.26 -8.09
C SER A 377 11.34 5.49 -7.17
N ARG A 378 11.60 6.66 -7.74
CA ARG A 378 11.77 7.90 -7.00
C ARG A 378 10.45 8.36 -6.36
N PHE A 379 10.49 8.74 -5.11
CA PHE A 379 9.41 9.47 -4.44
C PHE A 379 9.54 10.97 -4.77
N VAL A 380 8.47 11.59 -5.25
CA VAL A 380 8.43 13.01 -5.61
C VAL A 380 7.29 13.70 -4.86
N PRO A 381 7.55 14.78 -4.14
CA PRO A 381 6.52 15.47 -3.37
C PRO A 381 5.44 16.10 -4.27
N HIS A 382 4.28 16.33 -3.70
CA HIS A 382 3.18 17.03 -4.38
C HIS A 382 2.74 18.29 -3.65
N VAL A 383 2.07 19.16 -4.41
CA VAL A 383 1.41 20.35 -3.89
C VAL A 383 0.03 20.51 -4.51
N ILE A 384 -0.88 21.09 -3.75
CA ILE A 384 -2.17 21.63 -4.25
C ILE A 384 -1.96 23.12 -4.44
N LEU A 385 -2.28 23.62 -5.62
CA LEU A 385 -2.26 25.03 -5.95
C LEU A 385 -3.30 25.30 -7.04
N ASP A 386 -4.32 26.07 -6.74
CA ASP A 386 -5.38 26.50 -7.66
C ASP A 386 -5.00 27.77 -8.44
#